data_4e0dc83ff9a4b1a286aab93d02f04ef9
#
_entry.id   4e0dc83ff9a4b1a286aab93d02f04ef9
#
_cell.length_a   1.000
_cell.length_b   1.000
_cell.length_c   1.000
_cell.angle_alpha   90.00
_cell.angle_beta   90.00
_cell.angle_gamma   90.00
#
_symmetry.space_group_name_H-M   'P 1'
#
loop_
_entity.id
_entity.type
_entity.pdbx_description
1 polymer ?
#
loop_
_entity_poly.entity_id
_entity_poly.type
_entity_poly.pdbx_seq_one_letter_code
_entity_poly.pdbx_strand_id
1 'polypeptide(L)'
;MKWIWIIGGTLIVVVAVVALAGALLPRSHRATRRARFRERPETMYAVLAGPPDWRSDVKAFGRLPGGRWWEQEGHNHKVTFELVEDSPPTRRVVRIADRSLPFGGTWTFEIAPDGEGSAVRITEDGEIYNVIFRFMARFFFGYTASIEGNLRDLGRKFGETVRIEE
;
A
#
# COMPACT_ATOMS: atom_id res chain seq x y z
N MET A 1 19.93 -13.25 -38.82
CA MET A 1 18.72 -14.05 -38.44
C MET A 1 18.94 -14.96 -37.23
N LYS A 2 20.06 -15.69 -37.07
CA LYS A 2 20.30 -16.60 -35.90
C LYS A 2 20.22 -15.85 -34.54
N TRP A 3 20.73 -14.62 -34.43
CA TRP A 3 20.72 -13.85 -33.19
C TRP A 3 19.32 -13.49 -32.69
N ILE A 4 18.36 -13.27 -33.60
CA ILE A 4 16.96 -12.98 -33.22
C ILE A 4 16.32 -14.19 -32.53
N TRP A 5 16.58 -15.39 -33.02
CA TRP A 5 16.08 -16.62 -32.40
C TRP A 5 16.74 -16.91 -31.04
N ILE A 6 18.04 -16.62 -30.93
CA ILE A 6 18.76 -16.75 -29.64
C ILE A 6 18.20 -15.78 -28.63
N ILE A 7 18.07 -14.48 -28.96
CA ILE A 7 17.51 -13.46 -28.06
C ILE A 7 16.07 -13.80 -27.69
N GLY A 8 15.23 -14.16 -28.66
CA GLY A 8 13.84 -14.56 -28.41
C GLY A 8 13.73 -15.78 -27.49
N GLY A 9 14.53 -16.80 -27.75
CA GLY A 9 14.57 -18.00 -26.91
C GLY A 9 15.03 -17.70 -25.47
N THR A 10 16.08 -16.91 -25.33
CA THR A 10 16.58 -16.49 -24.00
C THR A 10 15.52 -15.72 -23.23
N LEU A 11 14.81 -14.78 -23.88
CA LEU A 11 13.74 -14.00 -23.23
C LEU A 11 12.61 -14.91 -22.73
N ILE A 12 12.18 -15.86 -23.53
CA ILE A 12 11.13 -16.83 -23.15
C ILE A 12 11.58 -17.64 -21.92
N VAL A 13 12.81 -18.12 -21.90
CA VAL A 13 13.35 -18.88 -20.76
C VAL A 13 13.38 -18.02 -19.52
N VAL A 14 13.85 -16.75 -19.59
CA VAL A 14 13.87 -15.83 -18.45
C VAL A 14 12.46 -15.60 -17.91
N VAL A 15 11.49 -15.33 -18.79
CA VAL A 15 10.09 -15.12 -18.36
C VAL A 15 9.53 -16.39 -17.70
N ALA A 16 9.82 -17.57 -18.25
CA ALA A 16 9.38 -18.83 -17.67
C ALA A 16 9.98 -19.07 -16.28
N VAL A 17 11.26 -18.80 -16.10
CA VAL A 17 11.94 -18.91 -14.79
C VAL A 17 11.35 -17.94 -13.78
N VAL A 18 11.12 -16.67 -14.15
CA VAL A 18 10.50 -15.66 -13.29
C VAL A 18 9.08 -16.08 -12.90
N ALA A 19 8.29 -16.56 -13.85
CA ALA A 19 6.92 -17.01 -13.61
C ALA A 19 6.88 -18.23 -12.67
N LEU A 20 7.78 -19.22 -12.89
CA LEU A 20 7.89 -20.39 -12.03
C LEU A 20 8.33 -20.01 -10.61
N ALA A 21 9.36 -19.19 -10.47
CA ALA A 21 9.82 -18.70 -9.18
C ALA A 21 8.69 -17.93 -8.45
N GLY A 22 7.98 -17.05 -9.16
CA GLY A 22 6.84 -16.33 -8.61
C GLY A 22 5.66 -17.24 -8.24
N ALA A 23 5.44 -18.33 -8.94
CA ALA A 23 4.40 -19.32 -8.62
C ALA A 23 4.67 -20.05 -7.30
N LEU A 24 5.94 -20.25 -6.96
CA LEU A 24 6.38 -20.89 -5.71
C LEU A 24 6.33 -19.95 -4.50
N LEU A 25 6.22 -18.63 -4.72
CA LEU A 25 6.11 -17.65 -3.64
C LEU A 25 4.69 -17.61 -3.05
N PRO A 26 4.55 -17.31 -1.73
CA PRO A 26 3.26 -17.10 -1.10
C PRO A 26 2.46 -15.99 -1.81
N ARG A 27 1.14 -16.14 -1.88
CA ARG A 27 0.24 -15.09 -2.38
C ARG A 27 0.09 -13.96 -1.40
N SER A 28 0.04 -14.29 -0.10
CA SER A 28 -0.13 -13.33 0.98
C SER A 28 1.21 -12.91 1.55
N HIS A 29 1.24 -11.67 2.00
CA HIS A 29 2.34 -11.11 2.79
C HIS A 29 1.78 -10.20 3.87
N ARG A 30 2.53 -10.00 4.92
CA ARG A 30 2.23 -9.03 5.96
C ARG A 30 3.43 -8.13 6.15
N ALA A 31 3.20 -6.83 6.14
CA ALA A 31 4.22 -5.82 6.39
C ALA A 31 3.69 -4.79 7.39
N THR A 32 4.54 -4.33 8.28
CA THR A 32 4.18 -3.34 9.30
C THR A 32 5.30 -2.32 9.40
N ARG A 33 4.94 -1.05 9.54
CA ARG A 33 5.85 0.05 9.90
C ARG A 33 5.12 1.02 10.82
N ARG A 34 5.87 1.74 11.62
CA ARG A 34 5.33 2.80 12.48
C ARG A 34 6.18 4.06 12.42
N ALA A 35 5.57 5.17 12.78
CA ALA A 35 6.26 6.44 12.98
C ALA A 35 5.58 7.25 14.10
N ARG A 36 6.33 8.17 14.70
CA ARG A 36 5.86 9.08 15.74
C ARG A 36 5.63 10.45 15.13
N PHE A 37 4.59 11.11 15.61
CA PHE A 37 4.14 12.42 15.16
C PHE A 37 3.89 13.33 16.36
N ARG A 38 4.03 14.64 16.16
CA ARG A 38 3.70 15.65 17.18
C ARG A 38 2.20 15.86 17.32
N GLU A 39 1.44 15.50 16.30
CA GLU A 39 -0.01 15.64 16.26
C GLU A 39 -0.70 14.64 17.18
N ARG A 40 -1.80 15.08 17.80
CA ARG A 40 -2.63 14.25 18.66
C ARG A 40 -3.37 13.16 17.86
N PRO A 41 -3.77 12.06 18.52
CA PRO A 41 -4.49 10.97 17.85
C PRO A 41 -5.73 11.43 17.07
N GLU A 42 -6.50 12.36 17.62
CA GLU A 42 -7.73 12.86 16.99
C GLU A 42 -7.45 13.60 15.69
N THR A 43 -6.41 14.43 15.67
CA THR A 43 -5.98 15.17 14.47
C THR A 43 -5.46 14.20 13.42
N MET A 44 -4.63 13.23 13.82
CA MET A 44 -4.09 12.21 12.95
C MET A 44 -5.21 11.37 12.33
N TYR A 45 -6.17 10.92 13.15
CA TYR A 45 -7.32 10.16 12.70
C TYR A 45 -8.16 10.97 11.69
N ALA A 46 -8.42 12.23 11.94
CA ALA A 46 -9.19 13.09 11.04
C ALA A 46 -8.57 13.19 9.64
N VAL A 47 -7.22 13.23 9.55
CA VAL A 47 -6.50 13.21 8.27
C VAL A 47 -6.64 11.84 7.59
N LEU A 48 -6.47 10.74 8.31
CA LEU A 48 -6.59 9.38 7.76
C LEU A 48 -8.02 9.03 7.33
N ALA A 49 -9.04 9.61 7.98
CA ALA A 49 -10.45 9.40 7.65
C ALA A 49 -10.96 10.37 6.58
N GLY A 50 -10.21 11.43 6.31
CA GLY A 50 -10.53 12.47 5.33
C GLY A 50 -10.19 12.09 3.89
N PRO A 51 -10.25 13.06 2.98
CA PRO A 51 -9.77 12.90 1.62
C PRO A 51 -8.27 12.53 1.60
N PRO A 52 -7.82 11.68 0.67
CA PRO A 52 -6.41 11.24 0.59
C PRO A 52 -5.49 12.30 -0.07
N ASP A 53 -5.78 13.59 0.12
CA ASP A 53 -5.01 14.71 -0.42
C ASP A 53 -3.61 14.85 0.20
N TRP A 54 -3.39 14.18 1.31
CA TRP A 54 -2.10 14.08 2.00
C TRP A 54 -1.15 13.08 1.33
N ARG A 55 -1.67 12.15 0.52
CA ARG A 55 -0.87 11.15 -0.20
C ARG A 55 -0.32 11.72 -1.50
N SER A 56 0.98 11.59 -1.73
CA SER A 56 1.65 12.11 -2.93
C SER A 56 1.39 11.29 -4.19
N ASP A 57 1.04 10.03 -4.04
CA ASP A 57 0.76 9.09 -5.13
C ASP A 57 -0.69 9.17 -5.63
N VAL A 58 -1.62 9.74 -4.87
CA VAL A 58 -3.03 9.91 -5.24
C VAL A 58 -3.22 11.19 -6.05
N LYS A 59 -3.70 11.06 -7.29
CA LYS A 59 -3.95 12.19 -8.21
C LYS A 59 -5.39 12.65 -8.23
N ALA A 60 -6.32 11.75 -7.97
CA ALA A 60 -7.74 12.04 -7.89
C ALA A 60 -8.43 11.00 -6.99
N PHE A 61 -9.54 11.39 -6.43
CA PHE A 61 -10.34 10.55 -5.57
C PHE A 61 -11.82 10.85 -5.76
N GLY A 62 -12.69 9.87 -5.47
CA GLY A 62 -14.13 10.09 -5.52
C GLY A 62 -14.88 9.08 -4.67
N ARG A 63 -16.00 9.50 -4.10
CA ARG A 63 -16.88 8.67 -3.28
C ARG A 63 -17.81 7.83 -4.16
N LEU A 64 -18.13 6.64 -3.69
CA LEU A 64 -19.07 5.71 -4.31
C LEU A 64 -20.21 5.37 -3.31
N PRO A 65 -21.34 4.88 -3.80
CA PRO A 65 -22.40 4.38 -2.92
C PRO A 65 -21.91 3.28 -1.98
N GLY A 66 -22.56 3.17 -0.80
CA GLY A 66 -22.25 2.14 0.18
C GLY A 66 -20.95 2.35 0.96
N GLY A 67 -20.50 3.60 1.15
CA GLY A 67 -19.32 3.91 1.94
C GLY A 67 -17.99 3.56 1.28
N ARG A 68 -18.02 3.22 -0.01
CA ARG A 68 -16.84 2.95 -0.83
C ARG A 68 -16.29 4.24 -1.43
N TRP A 69 -15.04 4.19 -1.87
CA TRP A 69 -14.43 5.27 -2.64
C TRP A 69 -13.39 4.69 -3.61
N TRP A 70 -13.00 5.48 -4.57
CA TRP A 70 -11.88 5.15 -5.47
C TRP A 70 -10.79 6.20 -5.33
N GLU A 71 -9.55 5.75 -5.50
CA GLU A 71 -8.36 6.57 -5.57
C GLU A 71 -7.66 6.30 -6.91
N GLN A 72 -7.18 7.33 -7.56
CA GLN A 72 -6.39 7.21 -8.78
C GLN A 72 -4.93 7.39 -8.43
N GLU A 73 -4.19 6.30 -8.52
CA GLU A 73 -2.76 6.26 -8.30
C GLU A 73 -2.02 6.33 -9.64
N GLY A 74 -0.95 7.16 -9.72
CA GLY A 74 -0.19 7.32 -10.96
C GLY A 74 -1.01 7.83 -12.14
N HIS A 75 -0.72 7.32 -13.35
CA HIS A 75 -1.28 7.89 -14.57
C HIS A 75 -2.69 7.43 -14.93
N ASN A 76 -3.15 6.23 -14.52
CA ASN A 76 -4.50 5.77 -14.88
C ASN A 76 -5.00 4.60 -14.00
N HIS A 77 -4.39 4.30 -12.87
CA HIS A 77 -4.82 3.18 -12.04
C HIS A 77 -5.83 3.66 -11.01
N LYS A 78 -7.08 3.22 -11.15
CA LYS A 78 -8.11 3.45 -10.14
C LYS A 78 -8.23 2.22 -9.27
N VAL A 79 -8.09 2.41 -7.97
CA VAL A 79 -8.29 1.37 -6.96
C VAL A 79 -9.53 1.72 -6.15
N THR A 80 -10.45 0.79 -6.02
CA THR A 80 -11.65 0.98 -5.19
C THR A 80 -11.41 0.40 -3.81
N PHE A 81 -11.74 1.18 -2.80
CA PHE A 81 -11.63 0.81 -1.40
C PHE A 81 -12.99 0.75 -0.73
N GLU A 82 -13.07 -0.01 0.35
CA GLU A 82 -14.18 -0.04 1.29
C GLU A 82 -13.69 0.00 2.72
N LEU A 83 -14.50 0.59 3.59
CA LEU A 83 -14.24 0.64 5.02
C LEU A 83 -14.68 -0.69 5.65
N VAL A 84 -13.77 -1.34 6.38
CA VAL A 84 -14.03 -2.61 7.09
C VAL A 84 -14.28 -2.36 8.56
N GLU A 85 -13.49 -1.48 9.18
CA GLU A 85 -13.60 -1.13 10.59
C GLU A 85 -13.28 0.35 10.77
N ASP A 86 -14.01 1.00 11.67
CA ASP A 86 -13.83 2.41 12.00
C ASP A 86 -14.05 2.62 13.50
N SER A 87 -12.96 2.81 14.24
CA SER A 87 -12.94 2.99 15.70
C SER A 87 -12.17 4.25 16.06
N PRO A 88 -12.77 5.44 15.87
CA PRO A 88 -12.12 6.72 16.19
C PRO A 88 -11.74 6.86 17.66
N PRO A 89 -10.62 7.51 17.96
CA PRO A 89 -9.56 7.96 17.07
C PRO A 89 -8.41 6.95 16.93
N THR A 90 -8.63 5.68 17.26
CA THR A 90 -7.56 4.70 17.51
C THR A 90 -7.30 3.73 16.36
N ARG A 91 -8.33 3.42 15.55
CA ARG A 91 -8.18 2.36 14.56
C ARG A 91 -9.07 2.57 13.34
N ARG A 92 -8.50 2.29 12.16
CA ARG A 92 -9.21 2.29 10.89
C ARG A 92 -8.69 1.15 10.03
N VAL A 93 -9.59 0.36 9.43
CA VAL A 93 -9.26 -0.74 8.53
C VAL A 93 -9.96 -0.52 7.21
N VAL A 94 -9.19 -0.50 6.14
CA VAL A 94 -9.68 -0.36 4.77
C VAL A 94 -9.27 -1.57 3.94
N ARG A 95 -10.07 -1.93 2.96
CA ARG A 95 -9.81 -3.06 2.08
C ARG A 95 -9.94 -2.64 0.62
N ILE A 96 -9.09 -3.20 -0.24
CA ILE A 96 -9.26 -3.11 -1.69
C ILE A 96 -10.48 -3.92 -2.09
N ALA A 97 -11.52 -3.24 -2.61
CA ALA A 97 -12.78 -3.85 -2.98
C ALA A 97 -12.82 -4.34 -4.44
N ASP A 98 -11.88 -3.90 -5.27
CA ASP A 98 -11.78 -4.28 -6.68
C ASP A 98 -11.08 -5.63 -6.85
N ARG A 99 -11.86 -6.65 -7.16
CA ARG A 99 -11.37 -8.01 -7.38
C ARG A 99 -10.75 -8.25 -8.76
N SER A 100 -10.84 -7.29 -9.67
CA SER A 100 -10.24 -7.39 -11.00
C SER A 100 -8.74 -7.06 -11.01
N LEU A 101 -8.24 -6.46 -9.93
CA LEU A 101 -6.83 -6.10 -9.79
C LEU A 101 -5.95 -7.34 -9.59
N PRO A 102 -4.68 -7.29 -10.04
CA PRO A 102 -3.72 -8.38 -9.83
C PRO A 102 -3.20 -8.47 -8.39
N PHE A 103 -3.72 -7.64 -7.49
CA PHE A 103 -3.42 -7.57 -6.06
C PHE A 103 -4.67 -7.19 -5.27
N GLY A 104 -4.62 -7.41 -3.95
CA GLY A 104 -5.68 -7.06 -3.01
C GLY A 104 -5.14 -7.01 -1.59
N GLY A 105 -6.02 -6.92 -0.62
CA GLY A 105 -5.66 -6.95 0.80
C GLY A 105 -6.32 -5.87 1.63
N THR A 106 -5.88 -5.77 2.87
CA THR A 106 -6.36 -4.80 3.86
C THR A 106 -5.22 -3.95 4.40
N TRP A 107 -5.53 -2.71 4.72
CA TRP A 107 -4.65 -1.77 5.38
C TRP A 107 -5.25 -1.41 6.74
N THR A 108 -4.49 -1.65 7.79
CA THR A 108 -4.86 -1.32 9.16
C THR A 108 -4.02 -0.14 9.63
N PHE A 109 -4.69 0.93 10.00
CA PHE A 109 -4.10 2.10 10.65
C PHE A 109 -4.43 2.05 12.14
N GLU A 110 -3.41 2.00 12.99
CA GLU A 110 -3.53 2.06 14.43
C GLU A 110 -2.85 3.32 14.95
N ILE A 111 -3.56 4.08 15.76
CA ILE A 111 -3.10 5.34 16.32
C ILE A 111 -3.14 5.23 17.83
N ALA A 112 -2.01 5.47 18.47
CA ALA A 112 -1.90 5.47 19.92
C ALA A 112 -1.31 6.80 20.41
N PRO A 113 -1.70 7.29 21.59
CA PRO A 113 -1.01 8.43 22.21
C PRO A 113 0.47 8.10 22.43
N ASP A 114 1.35 9.08 22.21
CA ASP A 114 2.79 8.97 22.48
C ASP A 114 3.31 10.33 22.98
N GLY A 115 3.41 10.47 24.30
CA GLY A 115 3.66 11.74 24.96
C GLY A 115 2.55 12.76 24.67
N GLU A 116 2.92 13.93 24.13
CA GLU A 116 1.96 14.96 23.70
C GLU A 116 1.44 14.74 22.27
N GLY A 117 2.02 13.80 21.53
CA GLY A 117 1.71 13.47 20.15
C GLY A 117 1.04 12.10 19.98
N SER A 118 1.33 11.46 18.86
CA SER A 118 0.83 10.11 18.56
C SER A 118 1.87 9.24 17.85
N ALA A 119 1.70 7.93 17.98
CA ALA A 119 2.36 6.92 17.17
C ALA A 119 1.35 6.31 16.20
N VAL A 120 1.67 6.31 14.92
CA VAL A 120 0.88 5.67 13.87
C VAL A 120 1.59 4.40 13.43
N ARG A 121 0.87 3.28 13.48
CA ARG A 121 1.30 1.99 12.93
C ARG A 121 0.42 1.67 11.74
N ILE A 122 1.04 1.33 10.62
CA ILE A 122 0.35 0.85 9.43
C ILE A 122 0.75 -0.59 9.19
N THR A 123 -0.26 -1.46 9.10
CA THR A 123 -0.09 -2.87 8.74
C THR A 123 -0.82 -3.14 7.44
N GLU A 124 -0.12 -3.72 6.47
CA GLU A 124 -0.68 -4.25 5.24
C GLU A 124 -0.72 -5.77 5.32
N ASP A 125 -1.91 -6.34 5.23
CA ASP A 125 -2.14 -7.75 4.94
C ASP A 125 -2.48 -7.84 3.45
N GLY A 126 -1.42 -7.95 2.63
CA GLY A 126 -1.50 -7.87 1.18
C GLY A 126 -1.60 -9.23 0.51
N GLU A 127 -2.23 -9.26 -0.66
CA GLU A 127 -2.30 -10.41 -1.55
C GLU A 127 -1.86 -10.03 -2.95
N ILE A 128 -1.00 -10.83 -3.58
CA ILE A 128 -0.56 -10.64 -4.95
C ILE A 128 -0.95 -11.86 -5.78
N TYR A 129 -1.89 -11.69 -6.69
CA TYR A 129 -2.44 -12.80 -7.50
C TYR A 129 -1.56 -13.11 -8.71
N ASN A 130 -0.93 -12.10 -9.31
CA ASN A 130 -0.06 -12.25 -10.47
C ASN A 130 1.32 -12.78 -10.06
N VAL A 131 1.77 -13.87 -10.68
CA VAL A 131 3.03 -14.57 -10.34
C VAL A 131 4.27 -13.70 -10.62
N ILE A 132 4.25 -12.91 -11.70
CA ILE A 132 5.36 -12.02 -12.03
C ILE A 132 5.46 -10.89 -11.00
N PHE A 133 4.31 -10.33 -10.59
CA PHE A 133 4.28 -9.30 -9.55
C PHE A 133 4.75 -9.83 -8.20
N ARG A 134 4.46 -11.10 -7.85
CA ARG A 134 5.01 -11.73 -6.64
C ARG A 134 6.53 -11.79 -6.67
N PHE A 135 7.10 -12.20 -7.80
CA PHE A 135 8.54 -12.22 -7.99
C PHE A 135 9.14 -10.82 -7.84
N MET A 136 8.55 -9.83 -8.52
CA MET A 136 9.02 -8.44 -8.48
C MET A 136 8.91 -7.84 -7.07
N ALA A 137 7.78 -8.06 -6.38
CA ALA A 137 7.60 -7.60 -5.02
C ALA A 137 8.61 -8.22 -4.05
N ARG A 138 8.89 -9.52 -4.19
CA ARG A 138 9.81 -10.23 -3.29
C ARG A 138 11.26 -9.81 -3.46
N PHE A 139 11.71 -9.57 -4.69
CA PHE A 139 13.14 -9.43 -4.98
C PHE A 139 13.57 -8.01 -5.36
N PHE A 140 12.66 -7.12 -5.74
CA PHE A 140 12.99 -5.78 -6.23
C PHE A 140 12.31 -4.66 -5.46
N PHE A 141 11.00 -4.73 -5.18
CA PHE A 141 10.25 -3.62 -4.60
C PHE A 141 10.17 -3.68 -3.07
N GLY A 142 10.16 -4.88 -2.49
CA GLY A 142 9.81 -5.10 -1.09
C GLY A 142 8.32 -4.94 -0.83
N TYR A 143 7.92 -5.18 0.43
CA TYR A 143 6.51 -5.08 0.87
C TYR A 143 6.22 -3.85 1.73
N THR A 144 7.24 -3.03 2.02
CA THR A 144 7.10 -1.92 2.97
C THR A 144 7.12 -0.54 2.31
N ALA A 145 7.49 -0.46 1.04
CA ALA A 145 7.69 0.82 0.35
C ALA A 145 6.45 1.71 0.34
N SER A 146 5.25 1.13 0.12
CA SER A 146 3.97 1.82 0.15
C SER A 146 3.63 2.34 1.54
N ILE A 147 3.83 1.52 2.58
CA ILE A 147 3.60 1.89 3.98
C ILE A 147 4.53 3.05 4.37
N GLU A 148 5.80 2.92 4.04
CA GLU A 148 6.80 3.96 4.33
C GLU A 148 6.51 5.25 3.58
N GLY A 149 6.02 5.16 2.33
CA GLY A 149 5.55 6.31 1.56
C GLY A 149 4.43 7.04 2.29
N ASN A 150 3.41 6.33 2.74
CA ASN A 150 2.29 6.89 3.49
C ASN A 150 2.73 7.56 4.79
N LEU A 151 3.62 6.94 5.57
CA LEU A 151 4.13 7.55 6.80
C LEU A 151 4.92 8.85 6.53
N ARG A 152 5.73 8.87 5.45
CA ARG A 152 6.45 10.10 5.03
C ARG A 152 5.48 11.18 4.55
N ASP A 153 4.42 10.80 3.85
CA ASP A 153 3.40 11.73 3.35
C ASP A 153 2.60 12.36 4.50
N LEU A 154 2.25 11.56 5.53
CA LEU A 154 1.68 12.08 6.77
C LEU A 154 2.62 13.08 7.45
N GLY A 155 3.91 12.75 7.58
CA GLY A 155 4.90 13.69 8.11
C GLY A 155 4.92 14.99 7.32
N ARG A 156 4.92 14.91 6.00
CA ARG A 156 4.90 16.09 5.13
C ARG A 156 3.63 16.92 5.28
N LYS A 157 2.47 16.27 5.44
CA LYS A 157 1.19 16.95 5.71
C LYS A 157 1.26 17.86 6.95
N PHE A 158 2.00 17.44 7.97
CA PHE A 158 2.17 18.15 9.22
C PHE A 158 3.49 18.94 9.31
N GLY A 159 4.26 19.03 8.23
CA GLY A 159 5.52 19.76 8.20
C GLY A 159 6.64 19.12 9.03
N GLU A 160 6.59 17.82 9.24
CA GLU A 160 7.61 17.06 10.00
C GLU A 160 8.32 15.99 9.17
N THR A 161 9.58 15.76 9.53
CA THR A 161 10.33 14.59 9.03
C THR A 161 10.23 13.48 10.06
N VAL A 162 9.63 12.37 9.67
CA VAL A 162 9.40 11.24 10.57
C VAL A 162 10.47 10.17 10.44
N ARG A 163 10.80 9.55 11.58
CA ARG A 163 11.60 8.33 11.61
C ARG A 163 10.68 7.13 11.54
N ILE A 164 10.92 6.28 10.53
CA ILE A 164 10.17 5.05 10.35
C ILE A 164 10.84 3.92 11.12
N GLU A 165 10.06 3.20 11.88
CA GLU A 165 10.46 2.09 12.73
C GLU A 165 9.74 0.80 12.30
N GLU A 166 10.32 -0.35 12.65
CA GLU A 166 9.71 -1.67 12.44
C GLU A 166 8.53 -1.93 13.40
#